data_ee325ee3962bdb3b70110354e761a947
#
_entry.id   ee325ee3962bdb3b70110354e761a947
#
_cell.length_a   1.000
_cell.length_b   1.000
_cell.length_c   1.000
_cell.angle_alpha   90.00
_cell.angle_beta   90.00
_cell.angle_gamma   90.00
#
_symmetry.space_group_name_H-M   'P 1'
#
loop_
_entity.id
_entity.type
_entity.pdbx_description
1 polymer ?
#
loop_
_entity_poly.entity_id
_entity_poly.type
_entity_poly.pdbx_seq_one_letter_code
_entity_poly.pdbx_strand_id
1 'polypeptide(L)'
;MRLNRRQFFAASSALAAAATTRAASGKKYKACIIGDSKMGGYGHWIHHAFALRNDVANVAVADPDETGRARVAREVGAERTYADYREMLEKERPDLVAVGPRCTVNHHAYLLACAEVGAHGFIEKPFCDDLAKGDEMVAAVEAKNLKWSIAFIFRGMPLVQHAWKLVHEQGLIGTVLEVRGRGKEDHRAGGEDLIVLGAHVLDLMRFFMGGSPEWCVAHVTDDGRPPTPADVREAHEPLGPIVGDRVHAMYAFKDGLAGYFDSMKNPDGNGGRFGIDVYGTRGIVSIRVLPDDLAVRVNWFDGSLW
;
A
#
# COMPACT_ATOMS: atom_id res chain seq x y z
N MET A 1 -32.16 -1.70 -9.29
CA MET A 1 -32.31 -0.22 -9.29
C MET A 1 -31.10 0.33 -10.03
N ARG A 2 -31.27 0.94 -11.19
CA ARG A 2 -30.14 1.49 -11.99
C ARG A 2 -29.81 2.87 -11.45
N LEU A 3 -28.63 3.04 -10.87
CA LEU A 3 -28.12 4.36 -10.50
C LEU A 3 -27.65 5.07 -11.77
N ASN A 4 -28.11 6.27 -12.02
CA ASN A 4 -27.63 7.09 -13.11
C ASN A 4 -26.39 7.90 -12.67
N ARG A 5 -25.67 8.48 -13.65
CA ARG A 5 -24.41 9.22 -13.43
C ARG A 5 -24.52 10.31 -12.35
N ARG A 6 -25.68 11.00 -12.26
CA ARG A 6 -25.93 12.03 -11.23
C ARG A 6 -26.13 11.43 -9.84
N GLN A 7 -26.78 10.27 -9.75
CA GLN A 7 -26.98 9.57 -8.47
C GLN A 7 -25.68 8.98 -7.92
N PHE A 8 -24.76 8.54 -8.79
CA PHE A 8 -23.44 8.10 -8.40
C PHE A 8 -22.60 9.25 -7.79
N PHE A 9 -22.55 10.40 -8.44
CA PHE A 9 -21.84 11.58 -7.91
C PHE A 9 -22.48 12.16 -6.65
N ALA A 10 -23.81 12.15 -6.52
CA ALA A 10 -24.51 12.60 -5.31
C ALA A 10 -24.23 11.68 -4.11
N ALA A 11 -24.12 10.37 -4.31
CA ALA A 11 -23.73 9.42 -3.26
C ALA A 11 -22.28 9.62 -2.80
N SER A 12 -21.37 9.94 -3.72
CA SER A 12 -19.96 10.21 -3.40
C SER A 12 -19.77 11.47 -2.55
N SER A 13 -20.58 12.51 -2.78
CA SER A 13 -20.53 13.76 -2.02
C SER A 13 -21.11 13.61 -0.60
N ALA A 14 -22.07 12.73 -0.39
CA ALA A 14 -22.67 12.49 0.91
C ALA A 14 -21.75 11.67 1.86
N LEU A 15 -20.90 10.80 1.30
CA LEU A 15 -19.94 10.02 2.11
C LEU A 15 -18.76 10.85 2.63
N ALA A 16 -18.36 11.88 1.91
CA ALA A 16 -17.31 12.81 2.37
C ALA A 16 -17.72 13.61 3.60
N ALA A 17 -19.03 13.83 3.81
CA ALA A 17 -19.58 14.57 4.96
C ALA A 17 -19.78 13.71 6.22
N ALA A 18 -19.78 12.39 6.12
CA ALA A 18 -20.04 11.49 7.26
C ALA A 18 -18.77 11.07 8.03
N ALA A 19 -17.59 11.43 7.56
CA ALA A 19 -16.32 11.13 8.22
C ALA A 19 -15.92 12.14 9.32
N THR A 20 -16.70 13.18 9.53
CA THR A 20 -16.48 14.15 10.58
C THR A 20 -17.52 13.99 11.67
N THR A 21 -17.19 13.29 12.74
CA THR A 21 -17.53 13.58 14.12
C THR A 21 -17.40 12.32 14.99
N ARG A 22 -16.24 12.12 15.55
CA ARG A 22 -16.14 11.70 16.94
C ARG A 22 -15.03 12.51 17.56
N ALA A 23 -15.38 13.67 18.09
CA ALA A 23 -14.52 14.39 19.03
C ALA A 23 -14.29 13.45 20.22
N ALA A 24 -13.18 12.71 20.17
CA ALA A 24 -12.71 11.94 21.29
C ALA A 24 -12.09 12.90 22.30
N SER A 25 -12.36 12.65 23.57
CA SER A 25 -11.78 13.22 24.77
C SER A 25 -10.38 13.81 24.57
N GLY A 26 -10.10 14.95 25.18
CA GLY A 26 -8.91 15.80 25.04
C GLY A 26 -7.51 15.23 25.30
N LYS A 27 -7.28 13.92 25.08
CA LYS A 27 -5.94 13.31 25.09
C LYS A 27 -5.29 13.55 23.74
N LYS A 28 -4.18 14.27 23.72
CA LYS A 28 -3.33 14.35 22.53
C LYS A 28 -2.35 13.17 22.52
N TYR A 29 -2.33 12.43 21.41
CA TYR A 29 -1.34 11.38 21.16
C TYR A 29 -0.03 12.01 20.69
N LYS A 30 1.10 11.52 21.22
CA LYS A 30 2.43 11.90 20.73
C LYS A 30 2.80 11.03 19.54
N ALA A 31 3.14 11.65 18.42
CA ALA A 31 3.63 10.96 17.23
C ALA A 31 5.08 11.32 16.96
N CYS A 32 5.86 10.31 16.56
CA CYS A 32 7.22 10.47 16.04
C CYS A 32 7.31 9.97 14.61
N ILE A 33 8.28 10.47 13.86
CA ILE A 33 8.52 10.13 12.47
C ILE A 33 9.94 9.61 12.33
N ILE A 34 10.09 8.43 11.71
CA ILE A 34 11.38 7.86 11.33
C ILE A 34 11.51 8.02 9.82
N GLY A 35 12.55 8.73 9.39
CA GLY A 35 13.00 8.88 8.02
C GLY A 35 14.44 8.41 7.86
N ASP A 36 14.84 8.23 6.62
CA ASP A 36 16.23 8.03 6.22
C ASP A 36 16.39 8.56 4.80
N SER A 37 16.88 9.78 4.69
CA SER A 37 17.01 10.49 3.41
C SER A 37 17.87 9.77 2.37
N LYS A 38 18.77 8.85 2.81
CA LYS A 38 19.62 8.04 1.93
C LYS A 38 19.03 6.68 1.59
N MET A 39 18.05 6.21 2.37
CA MET A 39 17.45 4.88 2.25
C MET A 39 15.97 4.93 1.86
N GLY A 40 15.63 5.80 0.91
CA GLY A 40 14.24 5.97 0.42
C GLY A 40 13.45 7.07 1.13
N GLY A 41 14.07 7.85 1.98
CA GLY A 41 13.57 9.10 2.54
C GLY A 41 12.40 8.91 3.49
N TYR A 42 11.30 9.55 3.14
CA TYR A 42 10.04 9.54 3.88
C TYR A 42 8.92 8.89 3.07
N GLY A 43 9.29 8.04 2.14
CA GLY A 43 8.37 7.29 1.28
C GLY A 43 7.42 8.20 0.49
N HIS A 44 6.18 7.77 0.40
CA HIS A 44 5.10 8.51 -0.25
C HIS A 44 4.41 9.45 0.77
N TRP A 45 5.19 10.38 1.34
CA TRP A 45 4.70 11.37 2.31
C TRP A 45 4.19 10.78 3.64
N ILE A 46 4.76 9.65 4.06
CA ILE A 46 4.39 8.99 5.32
C ILE A 46 4.50 9.92 6.53
N HIS A 47 5.41 10.90 6.51
CA HIS A 47 5.54 11.92 7.55
C HIS A 47 4.27 12.78 7.73
N HIS A 48 3.35 12.78 6.76
CA HIS A 48 2.04 13.41 6.88
C HIS A 48 0.90 12.46 7.33
N ALA A 49 1.21 11.22 7.70
CA ALA A 49 0.19 10.22 8.07
C ALA A 49 -0.78 10.72 9.16
N PHE A 50 -0.35 11.63 10.03
CA PHE A 50 -1.14 12.17 11.12
C PHE A 50 -1.60 13.63 10.92
N ALA A 51 -1.31 14.25 9.77
CA ALA A 51 -1.51 15.67 9.52
C ALA A 51 -2.96 16.16 9.66
N LEU A 52 -3.95 15.27 9.40
CA LEU A 52 -5.37 15.62 9.50
C LEU A 52 -6.00 15.28 10.86
N ARG A 53 -5.18 14.91 11.86
CA ARG A 53 -5.63 14.52 13.20
C ARG A 53 -5.39 15.62 14.20
N ASN A 54 -6.47 16.22 14.72
CA ASN A 54 -6.40 17.29 15.74
C ASN A 54 -6.00 16.75 17.14
N ASP A 55 -6.13 15.44 17.36
CA ASP A 55 -5.80 14.74 18.58
C ASP A 55 -4.38 14.12 18.57
N VAL A 56 -3.58 14.37 17.52
CA VAL A 56 -2.19 13.91 17.39
C VAL A 56 -1.26 15.11 17.29
N ALA A 57 -0.15 15.08 18.02
CA ALA A 57 0.94 16.03 17.91
C ALA A 57 2.22 15.33 17.42
N ASN A 58 2.78 15.79 16.30
CA ASN A 58 4.10 15.39 15.87
C ASN A 58 5.14 16.04 16.78
N VAL A 59 5.82 15.26 17.61
CA VAL A 59 6.74 15.79 18.62
C VAL A 59 8.19 15.74 18.17
N ALA A 60 8.56 14.75 17.35
CA ALA A 60 9.95 14.57 16.91
C ALA A 60 10.07 13.89 15.55
N VAL A 61 11.19 14.14 14.88
CA VAL A 61 11.62 13.49 13.64
C VAL A 61 13.03 12.94 13.82
N ALA A 62 13.23 11.69 13.44
CA ALA A 62 14.56 11.09 13.34
C ALA A 62 14.94 10.83 11.88
N ASP A 63 16.16 11.22 11.50
CA ASP A 63 16.81 10.94 10.22
C ASP A 63 18.32 11.14 10.41
N PRO A 64 19.18 10.22 10.00
CA PRO A 64 20.63 10.45 10.04
C PRO A 64 21.07 11.71 9.28
N ASP A 65 20.37 12.07 8.20
CA ASP A 65 20.62 13.28 7.43
C ASP A 65 20.04 14.52 8.11
N GLU A 66 20.90 15.46 8.46
CA GLU A 66 20.51 16.69 9.17
C GLU A 66 19.56 17.57 8.36
N THR A 67 19.83 17.72 7.08
CA THR A 67 19.00 18.53 6.18
C THR A 67 17.61 17.92 6.02
N GLY A 68 17.55 16.60 5.84
CA GLY A 68 16.31 15.85 5.73
C GLY A 68 15.43 15.98 6.98
N ARG A 69 16.01 15.72 8.17
CA ARG A 69 15.23 15.80 9.42
C ARG A 69 14.77 17.22 9.75
N ALA A 70 15.62 18.24 9.49
CA ALA A 70 15.26 19.64 9.74
C ALA A 70 14.14 20.13 8.81
N ARG A 71 14.17 19.69 7.54
CA ARG A 71 13.12 19.98 6.57
C ARG A 71 11.79 19.38 7.02
N VAL A 72 11.78 18.07 7.29
CA VAL A 72 10.55 17.36 7.65
C VAL A 72 10.00 17.82 9.00
N ALA A 73 10.85 18.12 9.99
CA ALA A 73 10.40 18.66 11.27
C ALA A 73 9.61 19.96 11.08
N ARG A 74 10.10 20.87 10.21
CA ARG A 74 9.34 22.10 9.87
C ARG A 74 8.02 21.82 9.17
N GLU A 75 8.01 20.87 8.20
CA GLU A 75 6.80 20.51 7.45
C GLU A 75 5.69 19.95 8.35
N VAL A 76 6.04 19.16 9.36
CA VAL A 76 5.07 18.51 10.26
C VAL A 76 4.87 19.24 11.59
N GLY A 77 5.59 20.32 11.83
CA GLY A 77 5.52 21.10 13.07
C GLY A 77 6.14 20.39 14.28
N ALA A 78 7.10 19.50 14.06
CA ALA A 78 7.81 18.83 15.16
C ALA A 78 8.90 19.75 15.75
N GLU A 79 8.97 19.80 17.08
CA GLU A 79 9.90 20.69 17.80
C GLU A 79 11.30 20.09 17.96
N ARG A 80 11.40 18.75 17.96
CA ARG A 80 12.65 18.04 18.23
C ARG A 80 13.10 17.19 17.06
N THR A 81 14.41 17.09 16.87
CA THR A 81 15.02 16.26 15.84
C THR A 81 16.14 15.40 16.42
N TYR A 82 16.30 14.21 15.86
CA TYR A 82 17.30 13.23 16.28
C TYR A 82 18.03 12.65 15.09
N ALA A 83 19.32 12.36 15.24
CA ALA A 83 20.08 11.63 14.23
C ALA A 83 19.80 10.12 14.33
N ASP A 84 19.54 9.62 15.53
CA ASP A 84 19.25 8.23 15.82
C ASP A 84 17.78 8.07 16.28
N TYR A 85 17.05 7.19 15.60
CA TYR A 85 15.66 6.89 15.91
C TYR A 85 15.49 6.17 17.26
N ARG A 86 16.49 5.40 17.72
CA ARG A 86 16.43 4.74 19.02
C ARG A 86 16.47 5.76 20.15
N GLU A 87 17.38 6.72 20.04
CA GLU A 87 17.43 7.85 20.98
C GLU A 87 16.11 8.61 21.01
N MET A 88 15.51 8.87 19.84
CA MET A 88 14.20 9.50 19.76
C MET A 88 13.13 8.68 20.47
N LEU A 89 13.04 7.38 20.20
CA LEU A 89 12.03 6.50 20.78
C LEU A 89 12.18 6.39 22.31
N GLU A 90 13.41 6.33 22.81
CA GLU A 90 13.69 6.27 24.24
C GLU A 90 13.27 7.54 24.97
N LYS A 91 13.63 8.71 24.40
CA LYS A 91 13.36 10.02 25.04
C LYS A 91 11.91 10.45 24.91
N GLU A 92 11.30 10.25 23.74
CA GLU A 92 9.96 10.73 23.45
C GLU A 92 8.85 9.79 23.94
N ARG A 93 9.10 8.47 23.98
CA ARG A 93 8.08 7.47 24.31
C ARG A 93 6.76 7.75 23.58
N PRO A 94 6.75 7.73 22.23
CA PRO A 94 5.56 8.09 21.45
C PRO A 94 4.43 7.07 21.58
N ASP A 95 3.20 7.53 21.44
CA ASP A 95 2.02 6.67 21.26
C ASP A 95 1.96 6.11 19.82
N LEU A 96 2.43 6.91 18.83
CA LEU A 96 2.34 6.62 17.39
C LEU A 96 3.70 6.85 16.71
N VAL A 97 4.03 6.01 15.74
CA VAL A 97 5.21 6.21 14.90
C VAL A 97 4.86 6.04 13.42
N ALA A 98 5.34 6.96 12.58
CA ALA A 98 5.33 6.82 11.13
C ALA A 98 6.74 6.44 10.65
N VAL A 99 6.88 5.28 10.01
CA VAL A 99 8.14 4.75 9.48
C VAL A 99 8.14 4.93 7.97
N GLY A 100 8.92 5.90 7.48
CA GLY A 100 8.87 6.40 6.11
C GLY A 100 9.85 5.82 5.09
N PRO A 101 11.05 5.29 5.45
CA PRO A 101 11.99 4.80 4.45
C PRO A 101 11.40 3.70 3.56
N ARG A 102 11.61 3.81 2.23
CA ARG A 102 11.15 2.80 1.26
C ARG A 102 12.06 1.59 1.18
N CYS A 103 13.31 1.73 1.60
CA CYS A 103 14.26 0.64 1.66
C CYS A 103 13.92 -0.29 2.83
N THR A 104 13.63 -1.54 2.53
CA THR A 104 13.14 -2.54 3.49
C THR A 104 14.20 -3.04 4.47
N VAL A 105 15.48 -2.85 4.16
CA VAL A 105 16.63 -3.37 4.95
C VAL A 105 16.51 -3.05 6.45
N ASN A 106 16.03 -1.85 6.78
CA ASN A 106 15.92 -1.40 8.16
C ASN A 106 14.50 -1.51 8.74
N HIS A 107 13.48 -1.93 7.97
CA HIS A 107 12.10 -2.01 8.44
C HIS A 107 11.95 -2.89 9.68
N HIS A 108 12.62 -4.05 9.68
CA HIS A 108 12.66 -4.95 10.82
C HIS A 108 13.17 -4.25 12.09
N ALA A 109 14.35 -3.61 12.01
CA ALA A 109 14.94 -2.91 13.15
C ALA A 109 14.09 -1.73 13.63
N TYR A 110 13.49 -0.97 12.71
CA TYR A 110 12.62 0.15 13.05
C TYR A 110 11.36 -0.32 13.79
N LEU A 111 10.68 -1.34 13.26
CA LEU A 111 9.44 -1.81 13.84
C LEU A 111 9.67 -2.47 15.20
N LEU A 112 10.70 -3.29 15.35
CA LEU A 112 11.01 -3.92 16.65
C LEU A 112 11.32 -2.86 17.72
N ALA A 113 12.10 -1.83 17.41
CA ALA A 113 12.38 -0.73 18.35
C ALA A 113 11.11 0.05 18.72
N CYS A 114 10.22 0.30 17.75
CA CYS A 114 8.91 0.91 18.03
C CYS A 114 8.03 0.01 18.91
N ALA A 115 8.01 -1.29 18.63
CA ALA A 115 7.27 -2.25 19.44
C ALA A 115 7.83 -2.34 20.85
N GLU A 116 9.15 -2.25 21.03
CA GLU A 116 9.78 -2.27 22.34
C GLU A 116 9.28 -1.14 23.26
N VAL A 117 9.14 0.07 22.73
CA VAL A 117 8.59 1.22 23.49
C VAL A 117 7.07 1.25 23.56
N GLY A 118 6.38 0.29 22.91
CA GLY A 118 4.92 0.16 22.96
C GLY A 118 4.17 1.08 22.00
N ALA A 119 4.82 1.56 20.94
CA ALA A 119 4.22 2.47 19.98
C ALA A 119 3.38 1.72 18.92
N HIS A 120 2.19 2.23 18.64
CA HIS A 120 1.42 1.88 17.45
C HIS A 120 2.03 2.56 16.22
N GLY A 121 1.70 2.11 14.99
CA GLY A 121 2.37 2.76 13.87
C GLY A 121 1.82 2.51 12.49
N PHE A 122 2.48 3.20 11.55
CA PHE A 122 2.25 3.13 10.12
C PHE A 122 3.61 3.03 9.43
N ILE A 123 3.81 2.01 8.59
CA ILE A 123 5.09 1.73 7.95
C ILE A 123 4.96 1.68 6.43
N GLU A 124 5.97 2.19 5.74
CA GLU A 124 6.05 2.11 4.27
C GLU A 124 6.06 0.66 3.77
N LYS A 125 5.58 0.50 2.56
CA LYS A 125 5.67 -0.76 1.80
C LYS A 125 6.98 -0.79 0.96
N PRO A 126 7.51 -1.97 0.59
CA PRO A 126 7.14 -3.31 1.08
C PRO A 126 7.37 -3.47 2.58
N PHE A 127 6.65 -4.41 3.21
CA PHE A 127 6.71 -4.57 4.68
C PHE A 127 8.08 -5.04 5.16
N CYS A 128 8.67 -6.02 4.48
CA CYS A 128 9.95 -6.61 4.81
C CYS A 128 10.64 -7.14 3.54
N ASP A 129 11.91 -7.43 3.65
CA ASP A 129 12.77 -8.04 2.64
C ASP A 129 12.97 -9.56 2.84
N ASP A 130 12.54 -10.08 3.98
CA ASP A 130 12.70 -11.47 4.39
C ASP A 130 11.48 -11.93 5.18
N LEU A 131 10.98 -13.14 4.89
CA LEU A 131 9.76 -13.66 5.52
C LEU A 131 9.94 -13.94 7.01
N ALA A 132 11.10 -14.44 7.43
CA ALA A 132 11.36 -14.71 8.85
C ALA A 132 11.40 -13.40 9.66
N LYS A 133 12.04 -12.36 9.12
CA LYS A 133 11.98 -11.01 9.71
C LYS A 133 10.54 -10.49 9.77
N GLY A 134 9.74 -10.73 8.72
CA GLY A 134 8.32 -10.37 8.71
C GLY A 134 7.54 -11.05 9.83
N ASP A 135 7.76 -12.33 10.05
CA ASP A 135 7.14 -13.11 11.15
C ASP A 135 7.54 -12.57 12.53
N GLU A 136 8.82 -12.23 12.73
CA GLU A 136 9.29 -11.59 13.96
C GLU A 136 8.64 -10.23 14.21
N MET A 137 8.49 -9.42 13.16
CA MET A 137 7.81 -8.12 13.23
C MET A 137 6.35 -8.27 13.64
N VAL A 138 5.63 -9.22 13.04
CA VAL A 138 4.23 -9.52 13.37
C VAL A 138 4.12 -10.01 14.82
N ALA A 139 4.95 -10.97 15.23
CA ALA A 139 4.95 -11.49 16.58
C ALA A 139 5.21 -10.40 17.64
N ALA A 140 6.14 -9.46 17.38
CA ALA A 140 6.44 -8.37 18.30
C ALA A 140 5.24 -7.41 18.49
N VAL A 141 4.51 -7.14 17.40
CA VAL A 141 3.31 -6.28 17.40
C VAL A 141 2.16 -6.97 18.14
N GLU A 142 1.92 -8.26 17.86
CA GLU A 142 0.85 -9.04 18.47
C GLU A 142 1.07 -9.27 19.96
N ALA A 143 2.29 -9.60 20.38
CA ALA A 143 2.65 -9.82 21.79
C ALA A 143 2.31 -8.62 22.69
N LYS A 144 2.30 -7.42 22.16
CA LYS A 144 1.98 -6.18 22.87
C LYS A 144 0.63 -5.58 22.50
N ASN A 145 -0.19 -6.29 21.71
CA ASN A 145 -1.48 -5.82 21.20
C ASN A 145 -1.38 -4.45 20.52
N LEU A 146 -0.28 -4.19 19.81
CA LEU A 146 -0.08 -2.94 19.09
C LEU A 146 -0.86 -2.94 17.77
N LYS A 147 -1.17 -1.76 17.26
CA LYS A 147 -1.86 -1.57 15.99
C LYS A 147 -0.89 -0.97 14.99
N TRP A 148 -0.61 -1.73 13.95
CA TRP A 148 0.25 -1.32 12.86
C TRP A 148 -0.47 -1.47 11.53
N SER A 149 -0.21 -0.55 10.62
CA SER A 149 -0.71 -0.61 9.25
C SER A 149 0.45 -0.40 8.28
N ILE A 150 0.41 -1.13 7.17
CA ILE A 150 1.34 -0.97 6.06
C ILE A 150 0.75 0.04 5.08
N ALA A 151 1.59 0.82 4.42
CA ALA A 151 1.19 1.89 3.49
C ALA A 151 0.61 1.36 2.16
N PHE A 152 -0.33 0.44 2.22
CA PHE A 152 -1.15 0.05 1.07
C PHE A 152 -2.27 1.07 0.88
N ILE A 153 -1.88 2.26 0.44
CA ILE A 153 -2.74 3.45 0.43
C ILE A 153 -4.01 3.29 -0.42
N PHE A 154 -3.95 2.48 -1.49
CA PHE A 154 -5.09 2.35 -2.41
C PHE A 154 -6.33 1.77 -1.74
N ARG A 155 -6.17 0.75 -0.87
CA ARG A 155 -7.34 0.20 -0.16
C ARG A 155 -8.02 1.24 0.76
N GLY A 156 -7.27 2.23 1.26
CA GLY A 156 -7.80 3.30 2.10
C GLY A 156 -8.51 4.42 1.31
N MET A 157 -8.36 4.49 0.00
CA MET A 157 -8.95 5.56 -0.81
C MET A 157 -10.49 5.48 -0.80
N PRO A 158 -11.20 6.60 -0.60
CA PRO A 158 -12.66 6.60 -0.50
C PRO A 158 -13.37 5.96 -1.69
N LEU A 159 -12.85 6.16 -2.91
CA LEU A 159 -13.41 5.59 -4.12
C LEU A 159 -13.26 4.05 -4.17
N VAL A 160 -12.14 3.51 -3.70
CA VAL A 160 -11.91 2.06 -3.60
C VAL A 160 -12.81 1.44 -2.52
N GLN A 161 -12.93 2.09 -1.38
CA GLN A 161 -13.84 1.67 -0.32
C GLN A 161 -15.30 1.66 -0.79
N HIS A 162 -15.68 2.67 -1.57
CA HIS A 162 -17.01 2.71 -2.17
C HIS A 162 -17.22 1.58 -3.20
N ALA A 163 -16.25 1.35 -4.09
CA ALA A 163 -16.29 0.25 -5.04
C ALA A 163 -16.41 -1.11 -4.34
N TRP A 164 -15.70 -1.31 -3.24
CA TRP A 164 -15.79 -2.53 -2.44
C TRP A 164 -17.22 -2.74 -1.89
N LYS A 165 -17.83 -1.69 -1.32
CA LYS A 165 -19.22 -1.74 -0.84
C LYS A 165 -20.21 -2.05 -1.95
N LEU A 166 -20.04 -1.42 -3.12
CA LEU A 166 -20.88 -1.70 -4.28
C LEU A 166 -20.81 -3.17 -4.71
N VAL A 167 -19.61 -3.75 -4.69
CA VAL A 167 -19.39 -5.16 -5.06
C VAL A 167 -19.96 -6.10 -3.99
N HIS A 168 -19.56 -5.94 -2.73
CA HIS A 168 -19.78 -6.94 -1.69
C HIS A 168 -21.07 -6.73 -0.89
N GLU A 169 -21.47 -5.48 -0.61
CA GLU A 169 -22.67 -5.20 0.17
C GLU A 169 -23.91 -5.04 -0.72
N GLN A 170 -23.75 -4.50 -1.92
CA GLN A 170 -24.86 -4.22 -2.83
C GLN A 170 -24.96 -5.20 -4.00
N GLY A 171 -23.98 -6.09 -4.17
CA GLY A 171 -23.97 -7.11 -5.22
C GLY A 171 -24.00 -6.54 -6.63
N LEU A 172 -23.37 -5.39 -6.87
CA LEU A 172 -23.45 -4.63 -8.12
C LEU A 172 -23.15 -5.49 -9.36
N ILE A 173 -22.10 -6.31 -9.29
CA ILE A 173 -21.68 -7.19 -10.39
C ILE A 173 -22.08 -8.67 -10.19
N GLY A 174 -22.95 -8.95 -9.22
CA GLY A 174 -23.33 -10.32 -8.86
C GLY A 174 -22.28 -10.99 -7.97
N THR A 175 -22.16 -12.32 -8.07
CA THR A 175 -21.14 -13.09 -7.34
C THR A 175 -19.76 -12.82 -7.97
N VAL A 176 -18.77 -12.50 -7.15
CA VAL A 176 -17.37 -12.34 -7.60
C VAL A 176 -16.85 -13.70 -8.04
N LEU A 177 -16.20 -13.75 -9.20
CA LEU A 177 -15.64 -14.97 -9.80
C LEU A 177 -14.11 -14.97 -9.79
N GLU A 178 -13.51 -13.84 -10.17
CA GLU A 178 -12.06 -13.69 -10.26
C GLU A 178 -11.64 -12.22 -10.14
N VAL A 179 -10.34 -12.00 -9.90
CA VAL A 179 -9.72 -10.69 -9.96
C VAL A 179 -8.49 -10.71 -10.86
N ARG A 180 -8.30 -9.67 -11.67
CA ARG A 180 -7.12 -9.51 -12.53
C ARG A 180 -6.40 -8.24 -12.19
N GLY A 181 -5.17 -8.36 -11.74
CA GLY A 181 -4.27 -7.27 -11.41
C GLY A 181 -3.27 -7.00 -12.53
N ARG A 182 -2.91 -5.74 -12.70
CA ARG A 182 -1.91 -5.31 -13.66
C ARG A 182 -0.92 -4.37 -12.99
N GLY A 183 0.38 -4.67 -13.13
CA GLY A 183 1.46 -3.79 -12.70
C GLY A 183 1.47 -2.47 -13.44
N LYS A 184 2.33 -1.56 -13.05
CA LYS A 184 2.45 -0.25 -13.71
C LYS A 184 3.08 -0.36 -15.10
N GLU A 185 3.96 -1.35 -15.28
CA GLU A 185 4.57 -1.67 -16.58
C GLU A 185 5.39 -0.51 -17.15
N ASP A 186 5.97 0.31 -16.30
CA ASP A 186 6.95 1.32 -16.67
C ASP A 186 8.36 0.71 -16.80
N HIS A 187 9.41 1.50 -16.67
CA HIS A 187 10.80 1.04 -16.76
C HIS A 187 11.17 -0.08 -15.74
N ARG A 188 10.36 -0.26 -14.69
CA ARG A 188 10.52 -1.26 -13.63
C ARG A 188 9.78 -2.57 -13.91
N ALA A 189 9.12 -2.72 -15.04
CA ALA A 189 8.28 -3.89 -15.37
C ALA A 189 8.88 -5.24 -14.97
N GLY A 190 8.03 -6.22 -14.73
CA GLY A 190 8.43 -7.57 -14.32
C GLY A 190 8.68 -7.70 -12.82
N GLY A 191 9.81 -8.27 -12.43
CA GLY A 191 10.12 -8.59 -11.04
C GLY A 191 10.22 -7.38 -10.12
N GLU A 192 10.78 -6.27 -10.59
CA GLU A 192 10.83 -5.02 -9.80
C GLU A 192 9.43 -4.44 -9.60
N ASP A 193 8.62 -4.39 -10.67
CA ASP A 193 7.24 -3.90 -10.59
C ASP A 193 6.39 -4.75 -9.63
N LEU A 194 6.58 -6.08 -9.63
CA LEU A 194 5.90 -6.98 -8.70
C LEU A 194 6.09 -6.53 -7.23
N ILE A 195 7.30 -6.16 -6.85
CA ILE A 195 7.63 -5.78 -5.47
C ILE A 195 7.22 -4.33 -5.17
N VAL A 196 7.49 -3.39 -6.10
CA VAL A 196 7.31 -1.95 -5.83
C VAL A 196 5.85 -1.54 -5.95
N LEU A 197 5.25 -1.78 -7.10
CA LEU A 197 3.91 -1.31 -7.44
C LEU A 197 2.88 -2.44 -7.45
N GLY A 198 3.31 -3.63 -7.85
CA GLY A 198 2.51 -4.85 -7.77
C GLY A 198 2.06 -5.18 -6.35
N ALA A 199 2.85 -4.84 -5.33
CA ALA A 199 2.46 -4.96 -3.93
C ALA A 199 1.13 -4.27 -3.62
N HIS A 200 0.87 -3.08 -4.18
CA HIS A 200 -0.43 -2.40 -4.06
C HIS A 200 -1.56 -3.13 -4.78
N VAL A 201 -1.26 -3.70 -5.95
CA VAL A 201 -2.24 -4.47 -6.75
C VAL A 201 -2.59 -5.77 -6.03
N LEU A 202 -1.59 -6.49 -5.52
CA LEU A 202 -1.78 -7.72 -4.75
C LEU A 202 -2.58 -7.44 -3.46
N ASP A 203 -2.34 -6.31 -2.82
CA ASP A 203 -3.13 -5.88 -1.67
C ASP A 203 -4.60 -5.61 -2.03
N LEU A 204 -4.85 -4.92 -3.15
CA LEU A 204 -6.22 -4.73 -3.66
C LEU A 204 -6.89 -6.06 -4.04
N MET A 205 -6.16 -6.99 -4.67
CA MET A 205 -6.67 -8.33 -4.96
C MET A 205 -7.11 -9.03 -3.68
N ARG A 206 -6.27 -9.06 -2.65
CA ARG A 206 -6.62 -9.62 -1.33
C ARG A 206 -7.84 -8.92 -0.71
N PHE A 207 -7.94 -7.61 -0.86
CA PHE A 207 -9.05 -6.82 -0.33
C PHE A 207 -10.39 -7.19 -0.98
N PHE A 208 -10.41 -7.35 -2.31
CA PHE A 208 -11.63 -7.73 -3.03
C PHE A 208 -11.93 -9.23 -2.96
N MET A 209 -10.93 -10.10 -2.77
CA MET A 209 -11.12 -11.54 -2.62
C MET A 209 -11.37 -11.98 -1.17
N GLY A 210 -11.33 -11.05 -0.21
CA GLY A 210 -11.64 -11.30 1.19
C GLY A 210 -10.58 -12.07 1.99
N GLY A 211 -9.36 -12.24 1.44
CA GLY A 211 -8.31 -12.98 2.14
C GLY A 211 -7.00 -13.10 1.39
N SER A 212 -6.08 -13.88 1.95
CA SER A 212 -4.81 -14.22 1.31
C SER A 212 -4.98 -15.42 0.37
N PRO A 213 -4.20 -15.50 -0.72
CA PRO A 213 -4.17 -16.70 -1.55
C PRO A 213 -3.58 -17.88 -0.76
N GLU A 214 -4.00 -19.09 -1.12
CA GLU A 214 -3.51 -20.34 -0.54
C GLU A 214 -2.25 -20.85 -1.23
N TRP A 215 -2.14 -20.63 -2.55
CA TRP A 215 -0.96 -20.94 -3.35
C TRP A 215 -0.91 -20.06 -4.61
N CYS A 216 0.26 -20.08 -5.26
CA CYS A 216 0.43 -19.40 -6.54
C CYS A 216 1.30 -20.24 -7.49
N VAL A 217 1.13 -19.98 -8.79
CA VAL A 217 2.03 -20.42 -9.86
C VAL A 217 2.34 -19.23 -10.76
N ALA A 218 3.57 -19.12 -11.22
CA ALA A 218 3.99 -18.01 -12.06
C ALA A 218 4.90 -18.46 -13.22
N HIS A 219 4.80 -17.72 -14.31
CA HIS A 219 5.72 -17.78 -15.44
C HIS A 219 6.49 -16.45 -15.49
N VAL A 220 7.79 -16.54 -15.27
CA VAL A 220 8.70 -15.38 -15.29
C VAL A 220 9.65 -15.54 -16.48
N THR A 221 9.83 -14.49 -17.26
CA THR A 221 10.80 -14.45 -18.35
C THR A 221 11.68 -13.19 -18.26
N ASP A 222 12.86 -13.28 -18.84
CA ASP A 222 13.75 -12.16 -19.12
C ASP A 222 14.13 -12.24 -20.60
N ASP A 223 13.85 -11.20 -21.35
CA ASP A 223 14.02 -11.15 -22.81
C ASP A 223 13.37 -12.36 -23.54
N GLY A 224 12.16 -12.75 -23.10
CA GLY A 224 11.34 -13.80 -23.70
C GLY A 224 11.79 -15.25 -23.40
N ARG A 225 12.78 -15.48 -22.56
CA ARG A 225 13.27 -16.80 -22.13
C ARG A 225 13.23 -16.95 -20.59
N PRO A 226 13.29 -18.17 -20.06
CA PRO A 226 13.44 -18.38 -18.63
C PRO A 226 14.70 -17.68 -18.10
N PRO A 227 14.62 -16.96 -16.98
CA PRO A 227 15.76 -16.25 -16.42
C PRO A 227 16.80 -17.22 -15.83
N THR A 228 18.05 -16.79 -15.83
CA THR A 228 19.19 -17.49 -15.24
C THR A 228 19.83 -16.63 -14.14
N PRO A 229 20.74 -17.16 -13.32
CA PRO A 229 21.47 -16.34 -12.35
C PRO A 229 22.24 -15.16 -12.96
N ALA A 230 22.61 -15.24 -14.25
CA ALA A 230 23.29 -14.16 -14.96
C ALA A 230 22.37 -12.98 -15.30
N ASP A 231 21.08 -13.17 -15.25
CA ASP A 231 20.07 -12.12 -15.53
C ASP A 231 19.70 -11.33 -14.27
N VAL A 232 20.21 -11.72 -13.10
CA VAL A 232 20.00 -11.00 -11.84
C VAL A 232 20.69 -9.64 -11.91
N ARG A 233 19.96 -8.60 -11.58
CA ARG A 233 20.43 -7.21 -11.59
C ARG A 233 19.92 -6.43 -10.38
N GLU A 234 20.59 -5.33 -10.04
CA GLU A 234 20.09 -4.41 -9.03
C GLU A 234 18.82 -3.70 -9.53
N ALA A 235 17.86 -3.57 -8.64
CA ALA A 235 16.64 -2.80 -8.90
C ALA A 235 16.95 -1.30 -9.05
N HIS A 236 16.09 -0.55 -9.73
CA HIS A 236 16.17 0.90 -9.79
C HIS A 236 15.84 1.55 -8.42
N GLU A 237 14.98 0.89 -7.65
CA GLU A 237 14.70 1.29 -6.28
C GLU A 237 15.58 0.47 -5.30
N PRO A 238 15.83 0.95 -4.07
CA PRO A 238 16.71 0.28 -3.11
C PRO A 238 16.05 -0.96 -2.49
N LEU A 239 15.83 -1.98 -3.31
CA LEU A 239 15.17 -3.25 -2.97
C LEU A 239 16.13 -4.45 -2.99
N GLY A 240 17.36 -4.24 -3.50
CA GLY A 240 18.30 -5.32 -3.78
C GLY A 240 18.08 -6.00 -5.13
N PRO A 241 18.63 -7.22 -5.32
CA PRO A 241 18.66 -7.89 -6.62
C PRO A 241 17.25 -8.33 -7.07
N ILE A 242 17.00 -8.17 -8.36
CA ILE A 242 15.77 -8.56 -9.05
C ILE A 242 16.08 -9.36 -10.32
N VAL A 243 15.06 -10.05 -10.84
CA VAL A 243 15.14 -10.77 -12.13
C VAL A 243 13.77 -10.75 -12.83
N GLY A 244 13.78 -10.87 -14.15
CA GLY A 244 12.60 -10.96 -15.00
C GLY A 244 12.08 -9.58 -15.43
N ASP A 245 11.82 -9.45 -16.74
CA ASP A 245 11.15 -8.31 -17.35
C ASP A 245 9.66 -8.55 -17.60
N ARG A 246 9.20 -9.81 -17.37
CA ARG A 246 7.79 -10.20 -17.42
C ARG A 246 7.45 -11.18 -16.32
N VAL A 247 6.32 -10.97 -15.71
CA VAL A 247 5.72 -11.85 -14.71
C VAL A 247 4.25 -12.08 -15.07
N HIS A 248 3.86 -13.35 -15.16
CA HIS A 248 2.48 -13.78 -15.27
C HIS A 248 2.20 -14.75 -14.13
N ALA A 249 1.33 -14.39 -13.20
CA ALA A 249 1.07 -15.17 -12.01
C ALA A 249 -0.42 -15.43 -11.82
N MET A 250 -0.75 -16.64 -11.38
CA MET A 250 -2.07 -17.02 -10.90
C MET A 250 -2.00 -17.32 -9.40
N TYR A 251 -2.96 -16.81 -8.67
CA TYR A 251 -3.14 -17.00 -7.24
C TYR A 251 -4.46 -17.71 -6.99
N ALA A 252 -4.43 -18.81 -6.26
CA ALA A 252 -5.65 -19.50 -5.82
C ALA A 252 -6.09 -18.97 -4.46
N PHE A 253 -7.32 -18.53 -4.38
CA PHE A 253 -7.98 -18.10 -3.14
C PHE A 253 -8.95 -19.18 -2.67
N LYS A 254 -9.53 -19.02 -1.48
CA LYS A 254 -10.56 -19.90 -0.96
C LYS A 254 -11.76 -19.99 -1.91
N ASP A 255 -12.52 -21.07 -1.75
CA ASP A 255 -13.76 -21.32 -2.47
C ASP A 255 -13.62 -21.38 -4.00
N GLY A 256 -12.41 -21.74 -4.48
CA GLY A 256 -12.09 -21.89 -5.89
C GLY A 256 -11.93 -20.57 -6.66
N LEU A 257 -11.87 -19.44 -5.97
CA LEU A 257 -11.64 -18.14 -6.59
C LEU A 257 -10.20 -18.01 -7.09
N ALA A 258 -10.01 -17.34 -8.21
CA ALA A 258 -8.72 -17.12 -8.82
C ALA A 258 -8.38 -15.63 -8.95
N GLY A 259 -7.12 -15.32 -8.71
CA GLY A 259 -6.54 -14.00 -8.99
C GLY A 259 -5.40 -14.11 -9.98
N TYR A 260 -5.23 -13.12 -10.82
CA TYR A 260 -4.15 -13.05 -11.81
C TYR A 260 -3.39 -11.76 -11.67
N PHE A 261 -2.09 -11.81 -11.75
CA PHE A 261 -1.23 -10.63 -11.79
C PHE A 261 -0.30 -10.71 -12.98
N ASP A 262 -0.25 -9.64 -13.73
CA ASP A 262 0.68 -9.50 -14.83
C ASP A 262 1.47 -8.19 -14.73
N SER A 263 2.75 -8.26 -15.03
CA SER A 263 3.60 -7.11 -15.31
C SER A 263 4.57 -7.47 -16.43
N MET A 264 4.60 -6.68 -17.48
CA MET A 264 5.47 -6.93 -18.63
C MET A 264 6.12 -5.64 -19.11
N LYS A 265 7.37 -5.77 -19.54
CA LYS A 265 8.08 -4.68 -20.20
C LYS A 265 7.30 -4.25 -21.45
N ASN A 266 6.93 -3.00 -21.48
CA ASN A 266 6.20 -2.38 -22.58
C ASN A 266 6.91 -1.10 -22.98
N PRO A 267 7.52 -1.02 -24.18
CA PRO A 267 8.21 0.18 -24.64
C PRO A 267 7.36 1.45 -24.66
N ASP A 268 6.05 1.27 -24.89
CA ASP A 268 5.06 2.36 -24.90
C ASP A 268 4.30 2.46 -23.56
N GLY A 269 4.75 1.72 -22.53
CA GLY A 269 4.08 1.62 -21.24
C GLY A 269 4.07 2.95 -20.50
N ASN A 270 2.87 3.42 -20.20
CA ASN A 270 2.63 4.68 -19.48
C ASN A 270 1.81 4.49 -18.20
N GLY A 271 1.69 3.25 -17.72
CA GLY A 271 0.89 2.93 -16.54
C GLY A 271 -0.63 2.90 -16.75
N GLY A 272 -1.13 3.06 -17.97
CA GLY A 272 -2.57 3.16 -18.25
C GLY A 272 -3.39 1.91 -17.90
N ARG A 273 -2.73 0.76 -17.68
CA ARG A 273 -3.37 -0.50 -17.24
C ARG A 273 -3.22 -0.76 -15.74
N PHE A 274 -2.46 0.04 -15.02
CA PHE A 274 -2.16 -0.15 -13.62
C PHE A 274 -3.42 -0.17 -12.75
N GLY A 275 -3.65 -1.28 -12.03
CA GLY A 275 -4.82 -1.47 -11.19
C GLY A 275 -5.39 -2.88 -11.23
N ILE A 276 -6.68 -3.01 -10.96
CA ILE A 276 -7.39 -4.29 -10.94
C ILE A 276 -8.71 -4.26 -11.74
N ASP A 277 -9.13 -5.43 -12.18
CA ASP A 277 -10.47 -5.73 -12.68
C ASP A 277 -11.08 -6.83 -11.82
N VAL A 278 -12.24 -6.57 -11.22
CA VAL A 278 -13.01 -7.53 -10.42
C VAL A 278 -14.16 -8.04 -11.29
N TYR A 279 -14.12 -9.31 -11.63
CA TYR A 279 -15.13 -9.96 -12.47
C TYR A 279 -16.18 -10.61 -11.61
N GLY A 280 -17.43 -10.29 -11.88
CA GLY A 280 -18.59 -10.94 -11.28
C GLY A 280 -19.47 -11.58 -12.34
N THR A 281 -20.53 -12.27 -11.91
CA THR A 281 -21.48 -12.97 -12.82
C THR A 281 -22.26 -12.04 -13.72
N ARG A 282 -22.36 -10.73 -13.41
CA ARG A 282 -23.18 -9.75 -14.14
C ARG A 282 -22.38 -8.58 -14.73
N GLY A 283 -21.11 -8.46 -14.39
CA GLY A 283 -20.31 -7.34 -14.86
C GLY A 283 -18.91 -7.32 -14.27
N ILE A 284 -18.19 -6.25 -14.56
CA ILE A 284 -16.80 -6.02 -14.14
C ILE A 284 -16.72 -4.66 -13.47
N VAL A 285 -16.03 -4.59 -12.33
CA VAL A 285 -15.57 -3.35 -11.73
C VAL A 285 -14.09 -3.20 -12.02
N SER A 286 -13.71 -2.16 -12.75
CA SER A 286 -12.32 -1.81 -13.07
C SER A 286 -11.86 -0.65 -12.20
N ILE A 287 -10.74 -0.83 -11.53
CA ILE A 287 -10.06 0.22 -10.74
C ILE A 287 -8.72 0.50 -11.42
N ARG A 288 -8.50 1.73 -11.87
CA ARG A 288 -7.26 2.18 -12.51
C ARG A 288 -6.61 3.27 -11.68
N VAL A 289 -5.33 3.09 -11.42
CA VAL A 289 -4.48 4.09 -10.78
C VAL A 289 -3.86 4.95 -11.87
N LEU A 290 -4.29 6.18 -11.95
CA LEU A 290 -3.78 7.19 -12.88
C LEU A 290 -2.68 8.01 -12.20
N PRO A 291 -1.82 8.73 -12.95
CA PRO A 291 -0.72 9.51 -12.36
C PRO A 291 -1.15 10.45 -11.23
N ASP A 292 -2.28 11.13 -11.38
CA ASP A 292 -2.78 12.14 -10.45
C ASP A 292 -4.17 11.80 -9.88
N ASP A 293 -4.72 10.60 -10.16
CA ASP A 293 -6.09 10.27 -9.77
C ASP A 293 -6.30 8.74 -9.71
N LEU A 294 -7.49 8.34 -9.33
CA LEU A 294 -7.97 6.97 -9.36
C LEU A 294 -9.33 6.92 -10.07
N ALA A 295 -9.46 6.04 -11.03
CA ALA A 295 -10.72 5.85 -11.77
C ALA A 295 -11.35 4.51 -11.44
N VAL A 296 -12.68 4.51 -11.19
CA VAL A 296 -13.50 3.31 -11.09
C VAL A 296 -14.52 3.31 -12.22
N ARG A 297 -14.60 2.18 -12.93
CA ARG A 297 -15.56 1.96 -14.03
C ARG A 297 -16.32 0.67 -13.78
N VAL A 298 -17.57 0.64 -14.22
CA VAL A 298 -18.39 -0.58 -14.19
C VAL A 298 -18.88 -0.89 -15.60
N ASN A 299 -18.65 -2.12 -16.04
CA ASN A 299 -19.16 -2.65 -17.30
C ASN A 299 -20.08 -3.80 -16.98
N TRP A 300 -21.35 -3.75 -17.44
CA TRP A 300 -22.28 -4.87 -17.33
C TRP A 300 -22.25 -5.73 -18.58
N PHE A 301 -22.48 -7.02 -18.40
CA PHE A 301 -22.51 -7.98 -19.52
C PHE A 301 -23.78 -7.86 -20.37
N ASP A 302 -24.74 -7.04 -19.97
CA ASP A 302 -25.90 -6.67 -20.78
C ASP A 302 -25.62 -5.59 -21.83
N GLY A 303 -24.36 -5.19 -21.99
CA GLY A 303 -23.90 -4.18 -22.94
C GLY A 303 -24.01 -2.73 -22.47
N SER A 304 -24.46 -2.48 -21.24
CA SER A 304 -24.45 -1.14 -20.67
C SER A 304 -23.05 -0.77 -20.19
N LEU A 305 -22.60 0.42 -20.55
CA LEU A 305 -21.33 1.02 -20.14
C LEU A 305 -21.58 2.26 -19.29
N TRP A 306 -20.68 2.52 -18.33
CA TRP A 306 -20.64 3.78 -17.62
C TRP A 306 -19.31 4.15 -16.96
#